data_37094606616598b6ab1b4c81b8f73159
#
_entry.id   37094606616598b6ab1b4c81b8f73159
#
_cell.length_a   1.000
_cell.length_b   1.000
_cell.length_c   1.000
_cell.angle_alpha   90.00
_cell.angle_beta   90.00
_cell.angle_gamma   90.00
#
_symmetry.space_group_name_H-M   'P 1'
#
loop_
_entity.id
_entity.type
_entity.pdbx_description
1 polymer ?
#
loop_
_entity_poly.entity_id
_entity_poly.type
_entity_poly.pdbx_seq_one_letter_code
_entity_poly.pdbx_strand_id
1 'polypeptide(L)'
;MNSNAIRSHFPALERIHNGLPVAYFDAPGGTQVPRQVADAMNDYLFHHNANTHWMYPTSAETDAIILNARETVADFLNASPTEIAFGANMTTLTFHLARTLGRMWQEGDEVIVTELDHHANVAPWRALQIDRGVVVKNVRLLCDSGQIDYEQLQQLVTPRTKLIAVGAASNSIGTINDLQRISRIAREAKALFFVDAVHLAPHELIDV
;
A
#
# COMPACT_ATOMS: atom_id res chain seq x y z
N MET A 1 21.57 15.85 3.96
CA MET A 1 21.73 15.48 2.53
C MET A 1 21.48 16.72 1.67
N ASN A 2 22.29 16.99 0.64
CA ASN A 2 22.10 18.18 -0.22
C ASN A 2 20.92 17.92 -1.17
N SER A 3 19.86 18.76 -1.13
CA SER A 3 18.67 18.61 -1.96
C SER A 3 18.97 18.62 -3.47
N ASN A 4 19.98 19.38 -3.90
CA ASN A 4 20.40 19.42 -5.31
C ASN A 4 21.01 18.08 -5.76
N ALA A 5 21.74 17.39 -4.89
CA ALA A 5 22.28 16.07 -5.19
C ALA A 5 21.17 15.03 -5.34
N ILE A 6 20.11 15.09 -4.51
CA ILE A 6 18.94 14.22 -4.67
C ILE A 6 18.20 14.54 -5.97
N ARG A 7 17.94 15.81 -6.25
CA ARG A 7 17.21 16.26 -7.44
C ARG A 7 17.85 15.80 -8.75
N SER A 8 19.18 15.73 -8.82
CA SER A 8 19.90 15.29 -10.02
C SER A 8 19.65 13.83 -10.42
N HIS A 9 19.10 13.01 -9.50
CA HIS A 9 18.68 11.65 -9.82
C HIS A 9 17.34 11.56 -10.59
N PHE A 10 16.55 12.66 -10.64
CA PHE A 10 15.21 12.69 -11.20
C PHE A 10 15.15 13.51 -12.51
N PRO A 11 15.30 12.89 -13.69
CA PRO A 11 15.31 13.61 -14.98
C PRO A 11 14.06 14.43 -15.26
N ALA A 12 12.90 14.03 -14.72
CA ALA A 12 11.65 14.76 -14.90
C ALA A 12 11.70 16.18 -14.31
N LEU A 13 12.57 16.44 -13.32
CA LEU A 13 12.74 17.77 -12.72
C LEU A 13 13.49 18.76 -13.63
N GLU A 14 14.07 18.29 -14.74
CA GLU A 14 14.70 19.12 -15.77
C GLU A 14 13.70 19.66 -16.83
N ARG A 15 12.45 19.20 -16.77
CA ARG A 15 11.43 19.59 -17.74
C ARG A 15 11.07 21.07 -17.63
N ILE A 16 10.93 21.70 -18.78
CA ILE A 16 10.45 23.07 -18.92
C ILE A 16 9.06 23.03 -19.60
N HIS A 17 8.12 23.78 -19.05
CA HIS A 17 6.80 24.00 -19.62
C HIS A 17 6.50 25.51 -19.68
N ASN A 18 6.17 26.01 -20.84
CA ASN A 18 5.93 27.46 -21.08
C ASN A 18 7.09 28.36 -20.60
N GLY A 19 8.35 27.89 -20.76
CA GLY A 19 9.55 28.66 -20.38
C GLY A 19 9.89 28.59 -18.88
N LEU A 20 9.11 27.85 -18.07
CA LEU A 20 9.31 27.71 -16.62
C LEU A 20 9.63 26.25 -16.24
N PRO A 21 10.49 26.02 -15.23
CA PRO A 21 10.69 24.70 -14.66
C PRO A 21 9.38 24.10 -14.16
N VAL A 22 9.14 22.82 -14.46
CA VAL A 22 7.94 22.12 -13.96
C VAL A 22 8.07 21.85 -12.46
N ALA A 23 7.02 22.19 -11.70
CA ALA A 23 6.87 21.85 -10.29
C ALA A 23 5.81 20.75 -10.15
N TYR A 24 6.19 19.65 -9.49
CA TYR A 24 5.31 18.51 -9.26
C TYR A 24 4.79 18.55 -7.84
N PHE A 25 3.52 18.92 -7.66
CA PHE A 25 2.85 18.99 -6.35
C PHE A 25 1.74 17.96 -6.18
N ASP A 26 1.47 17.15 -7.21
CA ASP A 26 0.45 16.10 -7.20
C ASP A 26 1.13 14.72 -7.15
N ALA A 27 1.77 14.40 -6.02
CA ALA A 27 2.38 13.09 -5.80
C ALA A 27 1.36 11.93 -5.85
N PRO A 28 0.10 12.08 -5.38
CA PRO A 28 -0.93 11.05 -5.57
C PRO A 28 -1.23 10.73 -7.03
N GLY A 29 -1.08 11.68 -7.94
CA GLY A 29 -1.24 11.48 -9.39
C GLY A 29 -0.06 10.82 -10.08
N GLY A 30 1.11 10.76 -9.44
CA GLY A 30 2.30 10.10 -9.95
C GLY A 30 3.61 10.67 -9.41
N THR A 31 4.36 9.85 -8.74
CA THR A 31 5.70 10.18 -8.23
C THR A 31 6.74 10.08 -9.34
N GLN A 32 7.69 11.02 -9.36
CA GLN A 32 8.78 11.01 -10.35
C GLN A 32 9.75 9.85 -10.06
N VAL A 33 10.29 9.26 -11.13
CA VAL A 33 11.15 8.07 -11.07
C VAL A 33 12.61 8.48 -11.16
N PRO A 34 13.49 8.04 -10.25
CA PRO A 34 14.91 8.27 -10.34
C PRO A 34 15.53 7.42 -11.46
N ARG A 35 16.60 7.95 -12.09
CA ARG A 35 17.31 7.30 -13.21
C ARG A 35 17.72 5.86 -12.89
N GLN A 36 18.23 5.62 -11.69
CA GLN A 36 18.70 4.31 -11.25
C GLN A 36 17.63 3.21 -11.37
N VAL A 37 16.35 3.54 -11.16
CA VAL A 37 15.26 2.56 -11.33
C VAL A 37 15.11 2.16 -12.80
N ALA A 38 15.12 3.13 -13.72
CA ALA A 38 15.04 2.85 -15.14
C ALA A 38 16.26 2.06 -15.65
N ASP A 39 17.46 2.42 -15.18
CA ASP A 39 18.70 1.75 -15.54
C ASP A 39 18.70 0.29 -15.05
N ALA A 40 18.29 0.02 -13.82
CA ALA A 40 18.18 -1.33 -13.27
C ALA A 40 17.13 -2.18 -14.03
N MET A 41 16.01 -1.59 -14.43
CA MET A 41 15.00 -2.29 -15.24
C MET A 41 15.55 -2.65 -16.62
N ASN A 42 16.26 -1.72 -17.28
CA ASN A 42 16.88 -1.97 -18.57
C ASN A 42 17.96 -3.06 -18.48
N ASP A 43 18.81 -3.00 -17.46
CA ASP A 43 19.84 -4.00 -17.22
C ASP A 43 19.24 -5.39 -17.05
N TYR A 44 18.21 -5.52 -16.22
CA TYR A 44 17.51 -6.78 -16.03
C TYR A 44 16.92 -7.32 -17.35
N LEU A 45 16.19 -6.47 -18.09
CA LEU A 45 15.53 -6.89 -19.32
C LEU A 45 16.49 -7.32 -20.40
N PHE A 46 17.66 -6.69 -20.50
CA PHE A 46 18.64 -7.00 -21.55
C PHE A 46 19.60 -8.13 -21.20
N HIS A 47 19.90 -8.34 -19.91
CA HIS A 47 21.00 -9.21 -19.51
C HIS A 47 20.57 -10.38 -18.62
N HIS A 48 19.48 -10.27 -17.85
CA HIS A 48 19.14 -11.22 -16.77
C HIS A 48 17.75 -11.86 -16.91
N ASN A 49 16.92 -11.39 -17.87
CA ASN A 49 15.53 -11.82 -18.01
C ASN A 49 15.41 -13.35 -18.20
N ALA A 50 14.96 -14.05 -17.17
CA ALA A 50 14.82 -15.50 -17.15
C ALA A 50 13.73 -15.97 -16.16
N ASN A 51 13.30 -17.23 -16.31
CA ASN A 51 12.50 -17.90 -15.29
C ASN A 51 13.34 -18.18 -14.05
N THR A 52 12.69 -18.21 -12.89
CA THR A 52 13.29 -18.50 -11.58
C THR A 52 13.50 -20.01 -11.36
N HIS A 53 14.37 -20.36 -10.39
CA HIS A 53 14.55 -21.71 -9.84
C HIS A 53 15.10 -22.76 -10.84
N TRP A 54 15.93 -22.33 -11.80
CA TRP A 54 16.64 -23.20 -12.72
C TRP A 54 18.15 -23.15 -12.51
N MET A 55 18.87 -24.13 -13.11
CA MET A 55 20.31 -24.32 -12.88
C MET A 55 21.22 -23.42 -13.74
N TYR A 56 20.68 -22.67 -14.70
CA TYR A 56 21.48 -21.79 -15.55
C TYR A 56 21.70 -20.40 -14.98
N PRO A 57 22.78 -19.69 -15.37
CA PRO A 57 23.23 -18.46 -14.71
C PRO A 57 22.16 -17.37 -14.60
N THR A 58 21.46 -17.03 -15.69
CA THR A 58 20.45 -15.96 -15.68
C THR A 58 19.26 -16.27 -14.77
N SER A 59 18.92 -17.54 -14.54
CA SER A 59 17.91 -17.93 -13.56
C SER A 59 18.40 -17.67 -12.13
N ALA A 60 19.63 -18.05 -11.82
CA ALA A 60 20.22 -17.80 -10.50
C ALA A 60 20.37 -16.28 -10.23
N GLU A 61 20.69 -15.49 -11.24
CA GLU A 61 20.76 -14.03 -11.17
C GLU A 61 19.37 -13.42 -10.90
N THR A 62 18.33 -13.92 -11.58
CA THR A 62 16.93 -13.51 -11.33
C THR A 62 16.49 -13.85 -9.90
N ASP A 63 16.81 -15.05 -9.40
CA ASP A 63 16.51 -15.45 -8.02
C ASP A 63 17.21 -14.51 -7.02
N ALA A 64 18.47 -14.17 -7.26
CA ALA A 64 19.24 -13.26 -6.42
C ALA A 64 18.65 -11.84 -6.42
N ILE A 65 18.24 -11.32 -7.58
CA ILE A 65 17.61 -10.00 -7.72
C ILE A 65 16.28 -9.94 -6.91
N ILE A 66 15.44 -10.98 -7.03
CA ILE A 66 14.17 -11.04 -6.31
C ILE A 66 14.40 -11.15 -4.79
N LEU A 67 15.37 -11.96 -4.37
CA LEU A 67 15.72 -12.09 -2.95
C LEU A 67 16.20 -10.76 -2.37
N ASN A 68 17.16 -10.11 -3.03
CA ASN A 68 17.68 -8.79 -2.61
C ASN A 68 16.58 -7.73 -2.54
N ALA A 69 15.65 -7.72 -3.50
CA ALA A 69 14.50 -6.82 -3.46
C ALA A 69 13.61 -7.07 -2.25
N ARG A 70 13.35 -8.34 -1.88
CA ARG A 70 12.59 -8.69 -0.67
C ARG A 70 13.31 -8.28 0.60
N GLU A 71 14.60 -8.53 0.71
CA GLU A 71 15.42 -8.12 1.84
C GLU A 71 15.40 -6.60 2.02
N THR A 72 15.59 -5.85 0.94
CA THR A 72 15.56 -4.37 0.97
C THR A 72 14.21 -3.83 1.43
N VAL A 73 13.09 -4.38 0.94
CA VAL A 73 11.75 -3.95 1.37
C VAL A 73 11.45 -4.41 2.80
N ALA A 74 11.93 -5.58 3.20
CA ALA A 74 11.80 -6.06 4.56
C ALA A 74 12.52 -5.14 5.56
N ASP A 75 13.75 -4.73 5.26
CA ASP A 75 14.50 -3.74 6.05
C ASP A 75 13.76 -2.40 6.14
N PHE A 76 13.14 -1.96 5.03
CA PHE A 76 12.36 -0.72 4.99
C PHE A 76 11.11 -0.76 5.86
N LEU A 77 10.48 -1.94 6.04
CA LEU A 77 9.24 -2.14 6.79
C LEU A 77 9.48 -2.75 8.19
N ASN A 78 10.72 -3.01 8.58
CA ASN A 78 11.08 -3.80 9.77
C ASN A 78 10.37 -5.18 9.81
N ALA A 79 10.34 -5.85 8.66
CA ALA A 79 9.71 -7.16 8.46
C ALA A 79 10.74 -8.25 8.10
N SER A 80 10.30 -9.48 7.97
CA SER A 80 11.10 -10.57 7.40
C SER A 80 10.95 -10.61 5.85
N PRO A 81 11.99 -10.98 5.09
CA PRO A 81 11.88 -11.15 3.63
C PRO A 81 10.79 -12.14 3.19
N THR A 82 10.44 -13.10 4.05
CA THR A 82 9.36 -14.07 3.79
C THR A 82 7.96 -13.46 3.93
N GLU A 83 7.84 -12.28 4.54
CA GLU A 83 6.58 -11.53 4.70
C GLU A 83 6.36 -10.53 3.56
N ILE A 84 7.32 -10.40 2.63
CA ILE A 84 7.22 -9.49 1.49
C ILE A 84 6.63 -10.21 0.29
N ALA A 85 5.55 -9.66 -0.25
CA ALA A 85 4.93 -10.08 -1.49
C ALA A 85 4.90 -8.92 -2.50
N PHE A 86 5.40 -9.14 -3.72
CA PHE A 86 5.35 -8.17 -4.80
C PHE A 86 4.11 -8.37 -5.67
N GLY A 87 3.64 -7.27 -6.24
CA GLY A 87 2.56 -7.25 -7.23
C GLY A 87 2.66 -6.01 -8.11
N ALA A 88 1.78 -5.93 -9.11
CA ALA A 88 1.82 -4.85 -10.08
C ALA A 88 1.56 -3.46 -9.45
N ASN A 89 0.70 -3.40 -8.44
CA ASN A 89 0.35 -2.20 -7.67
C ASN A 89 -0.51 -2.59 -6.45
N MET A 90 -0.71 -1.63 -5.53
CA MET A 90 -1.52 -1.81 -4.33
C MET A 90 -2.94 -2.29 -4.66
N THR A 91 -3.62 -1.70 -5.64
CA THR A 91 -4.99 -2.07 -6.02
C THR A 91 -5.10 -3.56 -6.37
N THR A 92 -4.19 -4.06 -7.22
CA THR A 92 -4.15 -5.47 -7.62
C THR A 92 -3.88 -6.38 -6.42
N LEU A 93 -2.91 -6.01 -5.57
CA LEU A 93 -2.58 -6.77 -4.37
C LEU A 93 -3.77 -6.84 -3.41
N THR A 94 -4.47 -5.72 -3.18
CA THR A 94 -5.64 -5.68 -2.30
C THR A 94 -6.79 -6.55 -2.85
N PHE A 95 -7.04 -6.53 -4.16
CA PHE A 95 -8.02 -7.43 -4.78
C PHE A 95 -7.64 -8.91 -4.63
N HIS A 96 -6.36 -9.26 -4.80
CA HIS A 96 -5.89 -10.64 -4.58
C HIS A 96 -6.08 -11.08 -3.14
N LEU A 97 -5.69 -10.22 -2.19
CA LEU A 97 -5.82 -10.50 -0.77
C LEU A 97 -7.29 -10.61 -0.36
N ALA A 98 -8.13 -9.66 -0.78
CA ALA A 98 -9.57 -9.68 -0.47
C ALA A 98 -10.23 -10.97 -0.95
N ARG A 99 -9.98 -11.40 -2.18
CA ARG A 99 -10.51 -12.66 -2.70
C ARG A 99 -9.99 -13.88 -1.94
N THR A 100 -8.73 -13.86 -1.53
CA THR A 100 -8.12 -14.96 -0.75
C THR A 100 -8.74 -15.06 0.63
N LEU A 101 -8.84 -13.95 1.36
CA LEU A 101 -9.46 -13.87 2.68
C LEU A 101 -10.97 -14.19 2.61
N GLY A 102 -11.66 -13.68 1.60
CA GLY A 102 -13.07 -13.92 1.38
C GLY A 102 -13.45 -15.40 1.20
N ARG A 103 -12.50 -16.27 0.80
CA ARG A 103 -12.72 -17.72 0.76
C ARG A 103 -12.86 -18.34 2.15
N MET A 104 -12.31 -17.70 3.19
CA MET A 104 -12.36 -18.17 4.57
C MET A 104 -13.55 -17.58 5.33
N TRP A 105 -14.22 -16.58 4.77
CA TRP A 105 -15.32 -15.86 5.42
C TRP A 105 -16.67 -16.37 4.99
N GLN A 106 -17.68 -16.13 5.83
CA GLN A 106 -19.06 -16.55 5.63
C GLN A 106 -19.96 -15.36 5.38
N GLU A 107 -21.15 -15.62 4.88
CA GLU A 107 -22.21 -14.61 4.75
C GLU A 107 -22.47 -13.92 6.09
N GLY A 108 -22.53 -12.59 6.08
CA GLY A 108 -22.71 -11.76 7.26
C GLY A 108 -21.43 -11.51 8.09
N ASP A 109 -20.26 -12.07 7.72
CA ASP A 109 -19.00 -11.59 8.25
C ASP A 109 -18.75 -10.14 7.82
N GLU A 110 -18.04 -9.36 8.63
CA GLU A 110 -17.99 -7.92 8.47
C GLU A 110 -16.58 -7.42 8.18
N VAL A 111 -16.50 -6.43 7.29
CA VAL A 111 -15.30 -5.63 7.02
C VAL A 111 -15.62 -4.18 7.29
N ILE A 112 -14.73 -3.49 8.00
CA ILE A 112 -14.85 -2.05 8.24
C ILE A 112 -13.85 -1.32 7.35
N VAL A 113 -14.33 -0.32 6.61
CA VAL A 113 -13.55 0.61 5.78
C VAL A 113 -13.87 2.04 6.19
N THR A 114 -13.18 3.04 5.66
CA THR A 114 -13.43 4.45 6.00
C THR A 114 -13.83 5.29 4.79
N GLU A 115 -14.48 6.42 5.03
CA GLU A 115 -14.78 7.42 4.00
C GLU A 115 -13.54 8.24 3.59
N LEU A 116 -12.47 8.18 4.38
CA LEU A 116 -11.21 8.87 4.12
C LEU A 116 -10.31 8.08 3.15
N ASP A 117 -10.58 6.79 2.95
CA ASP A 117 -9.74 5.89 2.19
C ASP A 117 -9.78 6.13 0.69
N HIS A 118 -8.65 5.89 0.04
CA HIS A 118 -8.62 5.75 -1.40
C HIS A 118 -9.50 4.58 -1.86
N HIS A 119 -10.17 4.72 -3.01
CA HIS A 119 -11.10 3.71 -3.54
C HIS A 119 -10.46 2.32 -3.68
N ALA A 120 -9.16 2.23 -3.96
CA ALA A 120 -8.42 0.97 -4.04
C ALA A 120 -8.39 0.20 -2.71
N ASN A 121 -8.57 0.89 -1.56
CA ASN A 121 -8.70 0.28 -0.24
C ASN A 121 -10.17 0.04 0.19
N VAL A 122 -11.13 0.34 -0.65
CA VAL A 122 -12.57 0.16 -0.38
C VAL A 122 -13.21 -0.83 -1.35
N ALA A 123 -12.99 -0.65 -2.65
CA ALA A 123 -13.64 -1.45 -3.70
C ALA A 123 -13.39 -2.95 -3.60
N PRO A 124 -12.15 -3.45 -3.29
CA PRO A 124 -11.91 -4.88 -3.18
C PRO A 124 -12.73 -5.54 -2.07
N TRP A 125 -12.93 -4.85 -0.96
CA TRP A 125 -13.73 -5.33 0.16
C TRP A 125 -15.23 -5.29 -0.17
N ARG A 126 -15.69 -4.23 -0.86
CA ARG A 126 -17.08 -4.13 -1.33
C ARG A 126 -17.43 -5.20 -2.37
N ALA A 127 -16.48 -5.66 -3.18
CA ALA A 127 -16.72 -6.76 -4.10
C ALA A 127 -17.15 -8.04 -3.35
N LEU A 128 -16.65 -8.27 -2.15
CA LEU A 128 -17.03 -9.41 -1.32
C LEU A 128 -18.50 -9.38 -0.85
N GLN A 129 -19.17 -8.21 -0.89
CA GLN A 129 -20.63 -8.15 -0.60
C GLN A 129 -21.40 -8.94 -1.65
N ILE A 130 -21.02 -8.81 -2.92
CA ILE A 130 -21.64 -9.53 -4.03
C ILE A 130 -21.17 -10.98 -4.07
N ASP A 131 -19.88 -11.20 -3.94
CA ASP A 131 -19.26 -12.49 -4.16
C ASP A 131 -19.49 -13.46 -2.99
N ARG A 132 -19.65 -12.96 -1.75
CA ARG A 132 -19.61 -13.77 -0.52
C ARG A 132 -20.67 -13.38 0.53
N GLY A 133 -21.48 -12.36 0.30
CA GLY A 133 -22.44 -11.87 1.29
C GLY A 133 -21.80 -11.20 2.52
N VAL A 134 -20.56 -10.75 2.40
CA VAL A 134 -19.86 -10.00 3.45
C VAL A 134 -20.52 -8.65 3.65
N VAL A 135 -20.63 -8.15 4.86
CA VAL A 135 -21.19 -6.84 5.19
C VAL A 135 -20.04 -5.84 5.30
N VAL A 136 -20.02 -4.81 4.44
CA VAL A 136 -19.02 -3.74 4.52
C VAL A 136 -19.63 -2.52 5.22
N LYS A 137 -19.00 -2.13 6.34
CA LYS A 137 -19.36 -0.97 7.16
C LYS A 137 -18.41 0.18 6.89
N ASN A 138 -18.91 1.40 6.88
CA ASN A 138 -18.10 2.60 6.63
C ASN A 138 -18.02 3.45 7.89
N VAL A 139 -16.79 3.81 8.28
CA VAL A 139 -16.52 4.83 9.28
C VAL A 139 -16.54 6.18 8.58
N ARG A 140 -17.33 7.11 9.10
CA ARG A 140 -17.48 8.44 8.50
C ARG A 140 -16.23 9.31 8.69
N LEU A 141 -16.07 10.25 7.78
CA LEU A 141 -15.13 11.34 7.86
C LEU A 141 -15.76 12.49 8.66
N LEU A 142 -15.05 13.00 9.64
CA LEU A 142 -15.40 14.23 10.37
C LEU A 142 -14.88 15.43 9.57
N CYS A 143 -15.75 16.11 8.84
CA CYS A 143 -15.38 17.19 7.90
C CYS A 143 -14.63 18.35 8.58
N ASP A 144 -14.96 18.66 9.82
CA ASP A 144 -14.36 19.78 10.56
C ASP A 144 -12.88 19.53 10.94
N SER A 145 -12.53 18.29 11.20
CA SER A 145 -11.16 17.88 11.59
C SER A 145 -10.37 17.18 10.49
N GLY A 146 -11.06 16.68 9.44
CA GLY A 146 -10.47 15.84 8.43
C GLY A 146 -10.04 14.47 8.93
N GLN A 147 -10.50 14.04 10.11
CA GLN A 147 -10.20 12.74 10.71
C GLN A 147 -11.36 11.77 10.57
N ILE A 148 -11.08 10.48 10.67
CA ILE A 148 -12.14 9.46 10.80
C ILE A 148 -12.76 9.54 12.20
N ASP A 149 -14.03 9.14 12.31
CA ASP A 149 -14.73 9.05 13.59
C ASP A 149 -14.30 7.77 14.34
N TYR A 150 -13.30 7.89 15.20
CA TYR A 150 -12.77 6.75 15.98
C TYR A 150 -13.80 6.17 16.97
N GLU A 151 -14.73 6.97 17.46
CA GLU A 151 -15.80 6.51 18.35
C GLU A 151 -16.79 5.64 17.56
N GLN A 152 -17.17 6.10 16.37
CA GLN A 152 -17.98 5.28 15.46
C GLN A 152 -17.27 4.00 15.05
N LEU A 153 -15.96 4.06 14.75
CA LEU A 153 -15.18 2.86 14.44
C LEU A 153 -15.36 1.79 15.54
N GLN A 154 -15.19 2.20 16.80
CA GLN A 154 -15.31 1.29 17.94
C GLN A 154 -16.75 0.73 18.08
N GLN A 155 -17.77 1.54 17.81
CA GLN A 155 -19.18 1.15 17.85
C GLN A 155 -19.55 0.17 16.73
N LEU A 156 -18.90 0.27 15.55
CA LEU A 156 -19.16 -0.59 14.41
C LEU A 156 -18.58 -2.00 14.57
N VAL A 157 -17.62 -2.18 15.45
CA VAL A 157 -16.98 -3.47 15.72
C VAL A 157 -17.97 -4.44 16.40
N THR A 158 -18.03 -5.66 15.87
CA THR A 158 -18.85 -6.76 16.43
C THR A 158 -18.04 -8.06 16.46
N PRO A 159 -18.54 -9.12 17.06
CA PRO A 159 -17.90 -10.45 16.99
C PRO A 159 -17.79 -11.00 15.55
N ARG A 160 -18.50 -10.44 14.59
CA ARG A 160 -18.43 -10.79 13.16
C ARG A 160 -17.39 -9.97 12.37
N THR A 161 -16.79 -8.97 12.97
CA THR A 161 -15.75 -8.15 12.31
C THR A 161 -14.50 -8.99 12.06
N LYS A 162 -14.16 -9.17 10.79
CA LYS A 162 -13.01 -9.98 10.34
C LYS A 162 -11.81 -9.14 9.95
N LEU A 163 -12.06 -7.90 9.51
CA LEU A 163 -11.01 -7.02 9.03
C LEU A 163 -11.42 -5.56 9.22
N ILE A 164 -10.42 -4.74 9.58
CA ILE A 164 -10.50 -3.28 9.56
C ILE A 164 -9.45 -2.81 8.55
N ALA A 165 -9.89 -2.15 7.46
CA ALA A 165 -9.03 -1.59 6.44
C ALA A 165 -9.01 -0.07 6.53
N VAL A 166 -7.81 0.53 6.61
CA VAL A 166 -7.64 1.97 6.67
C VAL A 166 -6.41 2.43 5.89
N GLY A 167 -6.45 3.65 5.34
CA GLY A 167 -5.26 4.34 4.87
C GLY A 167 -4.42 4.84 6.03
N ALA A 168 -3.11 4.68 5.98
CA ALA A 168 -2.22 5.27 6.96
C ALA A 168 -2.22 6.80 6.87
N ALA A 169 -2.22 7.32 5.64
CA ALA A 169 -2.38 8.74 5.34
C ALA A 169 -3.31 8.93 4.14
N SER A 170 -4.13 9.99 4.19
CA SER A 170 -5.05 10.33 3.11
C SER A 170 -4.31 10.87 1.88
N ASN A 171 -4.62 10.33 0.71
CA ASN A 171 -4.14 10.84 -0.57
C ASN A 171 -4.75 12.20 -0.95
N SER A 172 -5.87 12.59 -0.34
CA SER A 172 -6.62 13.78 -0.72
C SER A 172 -6.34 14.98 0.18
N ILE A 173 -6.27 14.77 1.49
CA ILE A 173 -6.16 15.86 2.47
C ILE A 173 -4.95 15.74 3.40
N GLY A 174 -4.15 14.67 3.26
CA GLY A 174 -2.91 14.50 4.00
C GLY A 174 -3.06 14.11 5.48
N THR A 175 -4.27 13.89 5.96
CA THR A 175 -4.48 13.41 7.34
C THR A 175 -3.80 12.08 7.58
N ILE A 176 -3.02 12.00 8.65
CA ILE A 176 -2.41 10.75 9.13
C ILE A 176 -3.34 10.17 10.20
N ASN A 177 -3.72 8.91 10.05
CA ASN A 177 -4.57 8.20 11.01
C ASN A 177 -3.78 7.68 12.21
N ASP A 178 -4.42 7.63 13.39
CA ASP A 178 -3.86 7.01 14.59
C ASP A 178 -3.90 5.47 14.45
N LEU A 179 -2.89 4.93 13.76
CA LEU A 179 -2.77 3.49 13.49
C LEU A 179 -2.65 2.68 14.77
N GLN A 180 -2.05 3.24 15.83
CA GLN A 180 -1.92 2.54 17.12
C GLN A 180 -3.29 2.36 17.78
N ARG A 181 -4.14 3.38 17.74
CA ARG A 181 -5.51 3.31 18.27
C ARG A 181 -6.32 2.26 17.49
N ILE A 182 -6.25 2.29 16.14
CA ILE A 182 -6.99 1.36 15.28
C ILE A 182 -6.48 -0.07 15.47
N SER A 183 -5.17 -0.28 15.56
CA SER A 183 -4.56 -1.59 15.81
C SER A 183 -5.05 -2.20 17.13
N ARG A 184 -5.18 -1.41 18.20
CA ARG A 184 -5.75 -1.89 19.47
C ARG A 184 -7.20 -2.36 19.29
N ILE A 185 -8.04 -1.58 18.62
CA ILE A 185 -9.43 -1.93 18.34
C ILE A 185 -9.51 -3.23 17.53
N ALA A 186 -8.71 -3.36 16.48
CA ALA A 186 -8.67 -4.56 15.65
C ALA A 186 -8.22 -5.79 16.45
N ARG A 187 -7.20 -5.65 17.29
CA ARG A 187 -6.67 -6.73 18.14
C ARG A 187 -7.69 -7.20 19.16
N GLU A 188 -8.38 -6.28 19.83
CA GLU A 188 -9.45 -6.60 20.81
C GLU A 188 -10.60 -7.34 20.13
N ALA A 189 -10.94 -6.95 18.89
CA ALA A 189 -11.94 -7.62 18.07
C ALA A 189 -11.47 -8.97 17.47
N LYS A 190 -10.18 -9.32 17.59
CA LYS A 190 -9.53 -10.43 16.86
C LYS A 190 -9.71 -10.33 15.34
N ALA A 191 -9.82 -9.12 14.83
CA ALA A 191 -9.92 -8.80 13.42
C ALA A 191 -8.53 -8.55 12.82
N LEU A 192 -8.39 -8.85 11.53
CA LEU A 192 -7.21 -8.45 10.76
C LEU A 192 -7.17 -6.92 10.63
N PHE A 193 -5.97 -6.35 10.72
CA PHE A 193 -5.73 -4.94 10.51
C PHE A 193 -4.99 -4.76 9.18
N PHE A 194 -5.67 -4.19 8.18
CA PHE A 194 -5.12 -3.92 6.85
C PHE A 194 -4.84 -2.43 6.70
N VAL A 195 -3.61 -2.08 6.39
CA VAL A 195 -3.16 -0.68 6.26
C VAL A 195 -2.69 -0.41 4.84
N ASP A 196 -3.33 0.55 4.17
CA ASP A 196 -2.82 1.16 2.94
C ASP A 196 -1.81 2.25 3.30
N ALA A 197 -0.53 1.96 3.14
CA ALA A 197 0.55 2.88 3.48
C ALA A 197 1.16 3.58 2.26
N VAL A 198 0.54 3.51 1.08
CA VAL A 198 1.08 4.09 -0.17
C VAL A 198 1.51 5.55 0.00
N HIS A 199 0.73 6.35 0.72
CA HIS A 199 1.03 7.77 0.91
C HIS A 199 1.86 8.08 2.16
N LEU A 200 1.92 7.19 3.14
CA LEU A 200 2.75 7.37 4.34
C LEU A 200 4.18 6.88 4.15
N ALA A 201 4.35 5.71 3.52
CA ALA A 201 5.63 5.03 3.41
C ALA A 201 6.79 5.87 2.85
N PRO A 202 6.60 6.80 1.88
CA PRO A 202 7.68 7.67 1.42
C PRO A 202 8.12 8.74 2.43
N HIS A 203 7.38 8.97 3.51
CA HIS A 203 7.54 10.11 4.42
C HIS A 203 7.91 9.70 5.84
N GLU A 204 7.48 8.53 6.29
CA GLU A 204 7.65 8.05 7.66
C GLU A 204 8.22 6.63 7.67
N LEU A 205 9.00 6.32 8.68
CA LEU A 205 9.44 4.95 8.92
C LEU A 205 8.25 4.10 9.35
N ILE A 206 8.10 2.94 8.70
CA ILE A 206 7.04 1.98 9.01
C ILE A 206 7.66 0.81 9.76
N ASP A 207 7.02 0.43 10.84
CA ASP A 207 7.36 -0.72 11.68
C ASP A 207 6.12 -1.62 11.78
N VAL A 208 6.16 -2.80 11.12
CA VAL A 208 5.02 -3.74 11.02
C VAL A 208 5.14 -4.92 11.96
#